data_8c636f99bd95766c723d978282aff077
#
_entry.id   8c636f99bd95766c723d978282aff077
#
_cell.length_a   1.000
_cell.length_b   1.000
_cell.length_c   1.000
_cell.angle_alpha   90.00
_cell.angle_beta   90.00
_cell.angle_gamma   90.00
#
_symmetry.space_group_name_H-M   'P 1'
#
loop_
_entity.id
_entity.type
_entity.pdbx_description
1 polymer ?
#
loop_
_entity_poly.entity_id
_entity_poly.type
_entity_poly.pdbx_seq_one_letter_code
_entity_poly.pdbx_strand_id
1 'polypeptide(L)'
;MKKRHIIGSFLLGLLLTVNTGCEDFLDQKDTSGINENSLFLKPEDGYSLVTGVYSTFHFSVDYMLKGIWFTANFPTQDFHNDGSDTFWNTYEVPTDFDALNTFWVGNYIGISRANAAIPILQRMKDNGVLSEKEANTLIGECYFLRGVFYYYLAVDFGGVPLELETVKDEGLHPRNSQDEVF
;
A
#
# COMPACT_ATOMS: atom_id res chain seq x y z
N MET A 1 26.54 64.98 -20.88
CA MET A 1 25.37 64.19 -21.33
C MET A 1 25.73 62.81 -21.91
N LYS A 2 26.83 62.58 -22.59
CA LYS A 2 27.23 61.31 -23.20
C LYS A 2 27.46 60.13 -22.21
N LYS A 3 28.01 60.37 -20.99
CA LYS A 3 28.25 59.30 -19.97
C LYS A 3 26.99 58.69 -19.42
N ARG A 4 25.88 59.41 -19.31
CA ARG A 4 24.59 58.88 -18.76
C ARG A 4 23.93 57.89 -19.73
N HIS A 5 24.09 58.08 -21.04
CA HIS A 5 23.51 57.13 -22.01
C HIS A 5 24.33 55.85 -22.14
N ILE A 6 25.64 55.87 -21.88
CA ILE A 6 26.50 54.69 -21.91
C ILE A 6 26.17 53.78 -20.72
N ILE A 7 25.96 54.35 -19.53
CA ILE A 7 25.55 53.58 -18.34
C ILE A 7 24.16 52.96 -18.48
N GLY A 8 23.20 53.72 -19.08
CA GLY A 8 21.87 53.21 -19.34
C GLY A 8 21.85 52.05 -20.34
N SER A 9 22.68 52.14 -21.41
CA SER A 9 22.81 51.05 -22.40
C SER A 9 23.50 49.81 -21.83
N PHE A 10 24.48 49.99 -20.91
CA PHE A 10 25.12 48.85 -20.25
C PHE A 10 24.21 48.14 -19.25
N LEU A 11 23.37 48.90 -18.50
CA LEU A 11 22.36 48.34 -17.64
C LEU A 11 21.25 47.59 -18.40
N LEU A 12 20.83 48.13 -19.54
CA LEU A 12 19.80 47.49 -20.38
C LEU A 12 20.34 46.23 -21.05
N GLY A 13 21.60 46.19 -21.43
CA GLY A 13 22.27 44.98 -21.95
C GLY A 13 22.40 43.90 -20.88
N LEU A 14 22.68 44.25 -19.62
CA LEU A 14 22.82 43.30 -18.53
C LEU A 14 21.46 42.69 -18.10
N LEU A 15 20.37 43.44 -18.26
CA LEU A 15 18.99 42.92 -17.98
C LEU A 15 18.52 41.90 -19.02
N LEU A 16 19.04 41.95 -20.26
CA LEU A 16 18.67 41.03 -21.33
C LEU A 16 19.38 39.67 -21.27
N THR A 17 20.52 39.60 -20.57
CA THR A 17 21.26 38.34 -20.42
C THR A 17 20.80 37.42 -19.29
N VAL A 18 19.89 37.87 -18.43
CA VAL A 18 19.43 37.12 -17.25
C VAL A 18 18.28 36.15 -17.60
N ASN A 19 17.74 36.22 -18.82
CA ASN A 19 16.60 35.39 -19.22
C ASN A 19 16.94 34.09 -19.97
N THR A 20 18.20 33.71 -20.04
CA THR A 20 18.54 32.35 -20.50
C THR A 20 18.45 31.39 -19.30
N GLY A 21 17.24 31.15 -18.83
CA GLY A 21 16.96 30.03 -17.97
C GLY A 21 17.24 28.75 -18.76
N CYS A 22 18.15 27.91 -18.28
CA CYS A 22 18.32 26.58 -18.82
C CYS A 22 17.05 25.79 -18.55
N GLU A 23 16.16 25.67 -19.52
CA GLU A 23 14.99 24.77 -19.46
C GLU A 23 15.46 23.33 -19.15
N ASP A 24 16.56 22.91 -19.72
CA ASP A 24 17.18 21.59 -19.46
C ASP A 24 17.63 21.36 -18.01
N PHE A 25 17.85 22.40 -17.20
CA PHE A 25 18.26 22.24 -15.80
C PHE A 25 17.10 21.84 -14.89
N LEU A 26 15.86 22.22 -15.24
CA LEU A 26 14.65 21.84 -14.52
C LEU A 26 14.03 20.55 -15.07
N ASP A 27 14.43 20.16 -16.27
CA ASP A 27 14.02 18.90 -16.89
C ASP A 27 14.97 17.78 -16.41
N GLN A 28 14.94 17.56 -15.11
CA GLN A 28 15.68 16.48 -14.49
C GLN A 28 15.04 15.17 -14.98
N LYS A 29 15.63 14.58 -16.03
CA LYS A 29 15.31 13.20 -16.39
C LYS A 29 15.49 12.39 -15.13
N ASP A 30 14.43 11.72 -14.74
CA ASP A 30 14.44 10.84 -13.57
C ASP A 30 15.60 9.83 -13.74
N THR A 31 16.76 10.20 -13.15
CA THR A 31 17.99 9.39 -13.20
C THR A 31 17.92 8.22 -12.23
N SER A 32 16.88 8.14 -11.40
CA SER A 32 16.60 6.97 -10.57
C SER A 32 16.25 5.75 -11.43
N GLY A 33 15.89 5.98 -12.70
CA GLY A 33 15.64 4.92 -13.69
C GLY A 33 14.45 4.01 -13.38
N ILE A 34 13.78 4.30 -12.27
CA ILE A 34 12.64 3.51 -11.78
C ILE A 34 11.37 4.25 -12.20
N ASN A 35 10.98 4.12 -13.46
CA ASN A 35 9.61 4.43 -13.86
C ASN A 35 8.80 3.13 -13.95
N GLU A 36 7.49 3.22 -13.86
CA GLU A 36 6.62 2.04 -13.92
C GLU A 36 6.82 1.18 -15.17
N ASN A 37 7.30 1.78 -16.28
CA ASN A 37 7.56 1.08 -17.53
C ASN A 37 8.93 0.37 -17.56
N SER A 38 9.85 0.72 -16.65
CA SER A 38 11.17 0.08 -16.48
C SER A 38 11.18 -0.95 -15.37
N LEU A 39 10.09 -1.05 -14.60
CA LEU A 39 9.87 -2.06 -13.57
C LEU A 39 9.10 -3.26 -14.14
N PHE A 40 9.31 -4.40 -13.55
CA PHE A 40 8.54 -5.62 -13.86
C PHE A 40 8.77 -6.14 -15.28
N LEU A 41 10.04 -6.20 -15.69
CA LEU A 41 10.46 -6.69 -17.01
C LEU A 41 10.85 -8.16 -17.02
N LYS A 42 10.91 -8.81 -15.87
CA LYS A 42 11.31 -10.21 -15.70
C LYS A 42 10.21 -10.99 -14.97
N PRO A 43 10.06 -12.28 -15.26
CA PRO A 43 9.06 -13.12 -14.56
C PRO A 43 9.24 -13.09 -13.04
N GLU A 44 10.48 -13.02 -12.54
CA GLU A 44 10.80 -12.98 -11.10
C GLU A 44 10.20 -11.76 -10.39
N ASP A 45 10.00 -10.66 -11.11
CA ASP A 45 9.38 -9.44 -10.58
C ASP A 45 7.91 -9.71 -10.21
N GLY A 46 7.20 -10.53 -11.00
CA GLY A 46 5.82 -10.94 -10.71
C GLY A 46 5.74 -11.78 -9.43
N TYR A 47 6.64 -12.74 -9.26
CA TYR A 47 6.73 -13.54 -8.02
C TYR A 47 7.08 -12.66 -6.82
N SER A 48 7.93 -11.66 -7.00
CA SER A 48 8.31 -10.71 -5.94
C SER A 48 7.13 -9.86 -5.48
N LEU A 49 6.24 -9.44 -6.40
CA LEU A 49 5.00 -8.74 -6.06
C LEU A 49 4.12 -9.57 -5.12
N VAL A 50 3.85 -10.82 -5.48
CA VAL A 50 3.03 -11.73 -4.67
C VAL A 50 3.70 -12.03 -3.33
N THR A 51 5.02 -12.24 -3.32
CA THR A 51 5.80 -12.38 -2.09
C THR A 51 5.64 -11.14 -1.20
N GLY A 52 5.57 -9.94 -1.80
CA GLY A 52 5.26 -8.69 -1.08
C GLY A 52 3.89 -8.70 -0.40
N VAL A 53 2.88 -9.34 -1.00
CA VAL A 53 1.56 -9.53 -0.37
C VAL A 53 1.67 -10.54 0.79
N TYR A 54 2.30 -11.69 0.58
CA TYR A 54 2.55 -12.67 1.64
C TYR A 54 3.36 -12.11 2.82
N SER A 55 4.32 -11.22 2.55
CA SER A 55 5.15 -10.61 3.58
C SER A 55 4.36 -9.78 4.59
N THR A 56 3.11 -9.43 4.29
CA THR A 56 2.21 -8.77 5.24
C THR A 56 1.96 -9.65 6.46
N PHE A 57 1.83 -10.96 6.27
CA PHE A 57 1.73 -11.89 7.40
C PHE A 57 3.01 -11.93 8.24
N HIS A 58 4.19 -11.83 7.60
CA HIS A 58 5.47 -11.84 8.30
C HIS A 58 5.76 -10.51 8.99
N PHE A 59 5.52 -9.38 8.32
CA PHE A 59 5.78 -8.04 8.86
C PHE A 59 4.95 -7.75 10.11
N SER A 60 3.79 -8.35 10.21
CA SER A 60 2.85 -8.22 11.32
C SER A 60 2.95 -9.38 12.34
N VAL A 61 4.07 -10.13 12.35
CA VAL A 61 4.23 -11.32 13.21
C VAL A 61 3.86 -11.04 14.66
N ASP A 62 4.29 -9.91 15.22
CA ASP A 62 3.97 -9.57 16.60
C ASP A 62 2.52 -9.13 16.80
N TYR A 63 1.86 -8.63 15.75
CA TYR A 63 0.53 -8.04 15.84
C TYR A 63 -0.53 -8.83 15.08
N MET A 64 -0.28 -9.24 13.85
CA MET A 64 -1.25 -10.02 13.11
C MET A 64 -1.41 -11.42 13.70
N LEU A 65 -0.32 -12.10 14.02
CA LEU A 65 -0.36 -13.36 14.78
C LEU A 65 -0.90 -13.13 16.19
N LYS A 66 -0.50 -12.06 16.86
CA LYS A 66 -1.04 -11.71 18.18
C LYS A 66 -2.54 -11.41 18.08
N GLY A 67 -2.99 -10.62 17.09
CA GLY A 67 -4.39 -10.36 16.84
C GLY A 67 -5.18 -11.65 16.63
N ILE A 68 -4.79 -12.46 15.64
CA ILE A 68 -5.43 -13.76 15.35
C ILE A 68 -5.38 -14.68 16.58
N TRP A 69 -4.22 -14.75 17.25
CA TRP A 69 -4.07 -15.59 18.43
C TRP A 69 -5.02 -15.17 19.55
N PHE A 70 -5.10 -13.86 19.83
CA PHE A 70 -5.93 -13.36 20.93
C PHE A 70 -7.41 -13.47 20.58
N THR A 71 -7.84 -13.04 19.39
CA THR A 71 -9.25 -13.05 19.00
C THR A 71 -9.79 -14.47 18.83
N ALA A 72 -8.96 -15.41 18.38
CA ALA A 72 -9.38 -16.79 18.16
C ALA A 72 -9.34 -17.67 19.43
N ASN A 73 -8.51 -17.35 20.41
CA ASN A 73 -8.27 -18.28 21.54
C ASN A 73 -8.86 -17.77 22.87
N PHE A 74 -8.64 -16.52 23.25
CA PHE A 74 -9.10 -16.06 24.57
C PHE A 74 -10.62 -16.02 24.73
N PRO A 75 -11.43 -15.69 23.69
CA PRO A 75 -12.88 -15.76 23.81
C PRO A 75 -13.45 -17.18 23.96
N THR A 76 -12.67 -18.22 23.65
CA THR A 76 -13.15 -19.61 23.70
C THR A 76 -13.12 -20.22 25.11
N GLN A 77 -12.50 -19.55 26.09
CA GLN A 77 -12.23 -20.06 27.45
C GLN A 77 -11.23 -21.23 27.52
N ASP A 78 -10.68 -21.66 26.39
CA ASP A 78 -9.62 -22.68 26.35
C ASP A 78 -8.29 -22.12 26.84
N PHE A 79 -8.13 -20.80 26.78
CA PHE A 79 -6.97 -20.06 27.24
C PHE A 79 -7.37 -19.00 28.26
N HIS A 80 -6.51 -18.80 29.24
CA HIS A 80 -6.65 -17.75 30.22
C HIS A 80 -5.42 -16.84 30.19
N ASN A 81 -5.65 -15.53 30.16
CA ASN A 81 -4.55 -14.58 30.22
C ASN A 81 -4.36 -14.10 31.65
N ASP A 82 -3.28 -14.54 32.28
CA ASP A 82 -2.86 -14.10 33.63
C ASP A 82 -1.91 -12.87 33.58
N GLY A 83 -1.64 -12.37 32.38
CA GLY A 83 -0.77 -11.22 32.15
C GLY A 83 -1.45 -9.85 32.24
N SER A 84 -0.93 -8.88 31.51
CA SER A 84 -1.42 -7.50 31.50
C SER A 84 -2.76 -7.33 30.79
N ASP A 85 -3.11 -8.23 29.87
CA ASP A 85 -4.25 -8.09 28.96
C ASP A 85 -5.45 -8.94 29.42
N THR A 86 -5.72 -8.96 30.75
CA THR A 86 -6.80 -9.78 31.36
C THR A 86 -8.19 -9.41 30.91
N PHE A 87 -8.39 -8.24 30.29
CA PHE A 87 -9.66 -7.81 29.69
C PHE A 87 -10.17 -8.75 28.59
N TRP A 88 -9.27 -9.56 27.99
CA TRP A 88 -9.70 -10.61 27.07
C TRP A 88 -10.54 -11.69 27.74
N ASN A 89 -10.26 -11.99 29.01
CA ASN A 89 -10.99 -13.01 29.76
C ASN A 89 -12.43 -12.56 30.12
N THR A 90 -12.69 -11.26 30.11
CA THR A 90 -13.99 -10.66 30.47
C THR A 90 -14.73 -10.08 29.26
N TYR A 91 -14.15 -10.18 28.05
CA TYR A 91 -14.68 -9.58 26.81
C TYR A 91 -14.80 -8.04 26.87
N GLU A 92 -14.03 -7.40 27.74
CA GLU A 92 -14.01 -5.95 27.93
C GLU A 92 -12.79 -5.33 27.25
N VAL A 93 -12.48 -5.77 26.04
CA VAL A 93 -11.32 -5.29 25.27
C VAL A 93 -11.48 -3.81 24.96
N PRO A 94 -10.52 -2.94 25.38
CA PRO A 94 -10.58 -1.52 25.07
C PRO A 94 -10.55 -1.29 23.54
N THR A 95 -11.41 -0.39 23.06
CA THR A 95 -11.50 -0.07 21.63
C THR A 95 -10.26 0.64 21.08
N ASP A 96 -9.46 1.22 21.95
CA ASP A 96 -8.18 1.87 21.66
C ASP A 96 -6.97 0.97 21.92
N PHE A 97 -7.20 -0.33 22.10
CA PHE A 97 -6.11 -1.28 22.30
C PHE A 97 -5.24 -1.37 21.03
N ASP A 98 -3.97 -1.01 21.17
CA ASP A 98 -3.04 -0.84 20.06
C ASP A 98 -2.92 -2.07 19.14
N ALA A 99 -3.00 -3.28 19.70
CA ALA A 99 -2.96 -4.50 18.90
C ALA A 99 -4.17 -4.64 17.96
N LEU A 100 -5.37 -4.13 18.32
CA LEU A 100 -6.53 -4.11 17.42
C LEU A 100 -6.31 -3.13 16.27
N ASN A 101 -5.80 -1.95 16.56
CA ASN A 101 -5.45 -0.98 15.52
C ASN A 101 -4.39 -1.53 14.57
N THR A 102 -3.33 -2.12 15.11
CA THR A 102 -2.26 -2.71 14.29
C THR A 102 -2.77 -3.89 13.45
N PHE A 103 -3.66 -4.69 13.99
CA PHE A 103 -4.30 -5.79 13.26
C PHE A 103 -5.18 -5.26 12.12
N TRP A 104 -5.99 -4.22 12.36
CA TRP A 104 -6.75 -3.53 11.32
C TRP A 104 -5.85 -2.99 10.20
N VAL A 105 -4.85 -2.20 10.57
CA VAL A 105 -3.90 -1.59 9.62
C VAL A 105 -3.14 -2.66 8.83
N GLY A 106 -2.68 -3.73 9.48
CA GLY A 106 -1.97 -4.84 8.84
C GLY A 106 -2.79 -5.52 7.74
N ASN A 107 -4.08 -5.78 7.99
CA ASN A 107 -4.98 -6.35 6.98
C ASN A 107 -5.17 -5.41 5.79
N TYR A 108 -5.37 -4.10 6.02
CA TYR A 108 -5.50 -3.13 4.92
C TYR A 108 -4.20 -2.91 4.15
N ILE A 109 -3.03 -3.04 4.77
CA ILE A 109 -1.74 -3.06 4.05
C ILE A 109 -1.70 -4.25 3.09
N GLY A 110 -2.13 -5.44 3.53
CA GLY A 110 -2.22 -6.63 2.68
C GLY A 110 -3.18 -6.45 1.50
N ILE A 111 -4.36 -5.90 1.76
CA ILE A 111 -5.36 -5.56 0.74
C ILE A 111 -4.78 -4.58 -0.28
N SER A 112 -4.16 -3.50 0.19
CA SER A 112 -3.55 -2.48 -0.66
C SER A 112 -2.45 -3.06 -1.56
N ARG A 113 -1.58 -3.92 -1.02
CA ARG A 113 -0.54 -4.60 -1.78
C ARG A 113 -1.12 -5.53 -2.86
N ALA A 114 -2.17 -6.30 -2.51
CA ALA A 114 -2.86 -7.16 -3.48
C ALA A 114 -3.51 -6.33 -4.60
N ASN A 115 -4.19 -5.23 -4.25
CA ASN A 115 -4.80 -4.32 -5.21
C ASN A 115 -3.78 -3.66 -6.14
N ALA A 116 -2.58 -3.35 -5.65
CA ALA A 116 -1.49 -2.81 -6.47
C ALA A 116 -0.84 -3.89 -7.37
N ALA A 117 -0.71 -5.12 -6.88
CA ALA A 117 -0.06 -6.20 -7.61
C ALA A 117 -0.90 -6.70 -8.82
N ILE A 118 -2.21 -6.85 -8.65
CA ILE A 118 -3.12 -7.42 -9.67
C ILE A 118 -3.00 -6.72 -11.03
N PRO A 119 -3.14 -5.38 -11.15
CA PRO A 119 -3.02 -4.71 -12.45
C PRO A 119 -1.61 -4.77 -13.03
N ILE A 120 -0.58 -4.84 -12.20
CA ILE A 120 0.81 -4.99 -12.66
C ILE A 120 1.00 -6.38 -13.28
N LEU A 121 0.55 -7.43 -12.60
CA LEU A 121 0.62 -8.81 -13.10
C LEU A 121 -0.16 -8.99 -14.41
N GLN A 122 -1.33 -8.33 -14.51
CA GLN A 122 -2.09 -8.30 -15.76
C GLN A 122 -1.29 -7.65 -16.89
N ARG A 123 -0.68 -6.49 -16.64
CA ARG A 123 0.18 -5.80 -17.60
C ARG A 123 1.40 -6.65 -18.01
N MET A 124 2.03 -7.34 -17.06
CA MET A 124 3.14 -8.26 -17.34
C MET A 124 2.72 -9.41 -18.28
N LYS A 125 1.50 -9.93 -18.11
CA LYS A 125 0.89 -10.90 -19.03
C LYS A 125 0.69 -10.31 -20.43
N ASP A 126 0.06 -9.14 -20.50
CA ASP A 126 -0.28 -8.49 -21.76
C ASP A 126 0.98 -8.10 -22.56
N ASN A 127 2.08 -7.82 -21.86
CA ASN A 127 3.40 -7.54 -22.45
C ASN A 127 4.22 -8.80 -22.74
N GLY A 128 3.70 -10.00 -22.47
CA GLY A 128 4.40 -11.27 -22.71
C GLY A 128 5.58 -11.55 -21.77
N VAL A 129 5.69 -10.82 -20.66
CA VAL A 129 6.70 -11.04 -19.60
C VAL A 129 6.36 -12.30 -18.80
N LEU A 130 5.08 -12.50 -18.49
CA LEU A 130 4.55 -13.71 -17.87
C LEU A 130 3.73 -14.49 -18.89
N SER A 131 3.81 -15.82 -18.84
CA SER A 131 2.84 -16.64 -19.53
C SER A 131 1.44 -16.46 -18.93
N GLU A 132 0.40 -16.73 -19.71
CA GLU A 132 -1.00 -16.65 -19.23
C GLU A 132 -1.21 -17.49 -17.97
N LYS A 133 -0.64 -18.70 -17.93
CA LYS A 133 -0.76 -19.60 -16.78
C LYS A 133 -0.10 -19.02 -15.54
N GLU A 134 1.12 -18.51 -15.66
CA GLU A 134 1.85 -17.90 -14.52
C GLU A 134 1.10 -16.67 -14.00
N ALA A 135 0.72 -15.76 -14.88
CA ALA A 135 0.01 -14.55 -14.50
C ALA A 135 -1.32 -14.87 -13.80
N ASN A 136 -2.11 -15.78 -14.37
CA ASN A 136 -3.39 -16.17 -13.77
C ASN A 136 -3.20 -16.85 -12.41
N THR A 137 -2.12 -17.61 -12.21
CA THR A 137 -1.78 -18.19 -10.91
C THR A 137 -1.46 -17.09 -9.90
N LEU A 138 -0.55 -16.17 -10.23
CA LEU A 138 -0.13 -15.09 -9.34
C LEU A 138 -1.27 -14.13 -9.01
N ILE A 139 -2.11 -13.78 -9.99
CA ILE A 139 -3.31 -12.98 -9.79
C ILE A 139 -4.30 -13.71 -8.87
N GLY A 140 -4.49 -15.01 -9.09
CA GLY A 140 -5.34 -15.84 -8.23
C GLY A 140 -4.88 -15.86 -6.78
N GLU A 141 -3.55 -15.94 -6.55
CA GLU A 141 -2.98 -15.83 -5.21
C GLU A 141 -3.25 -14.47 -4.57
N CYS A 142 -3.12 -13.36 -5.32
CA CYS A 142 -3.46 -12.03 -4.82
C CYS A 142 -4.93 -11.92 -4.42
N TYR A 143 -5.86 -12.46 -5.23
CA TYR A 143 -7.29 -12.48 -4.88
C TYR A 143 -7.56 -13.33 -3.65
N PHE A 144 -6.95 -14.50 -3.55
CA PHE A 144 -7.07 -15.36 -2.39
C PHE A 144 -6.59 -14.67 -1.11
N LEU A 145 -5.41 -14.09 -1.14
CA LEU A 145 -4.84 -13.38 0.01
C LEU A 145 -5.70 -12.18 0.42
N ARG A 146 -6.20 -11.41 -0.56
CA ARG A 146 -7.13 -10.31 -0.30
C ARG A 146 -8.39 -10.80 0.40
N GLY A 147 -8.95 -11.93 -0.04
CA GLY A 147 -10.08 -12.59 0.62
C GLY A 147 -9.76 -13.00 2.05
N VAL A 148 -8.57 -13.52 2.31
CA VAL A 148 -8.11 -13.88 3.67
C VAL A 148 -8.04 -12.64 4.58
N PHE A 149 -7.51 -11.51 4.10
CA PHE A 149 -7.48 -10.27 4.88
C PHE A 149 -8.88 -9.76 5.20
N TYR A 150 -9.80 -9.77 4.22
CA TYR A 150 -11.18 -9.38 4.46
C TYR A 150 -11.92 -10.34 5.39
N TYR A 151 -11.65 -11.64 5.31
CA TYR A 151 -12.21 -12.61 6.24
C TYR A 151 -11.87 -12.25 7.70
N TYR A 152 -10.61 -11.97 8.00
CA TYR A 152 -10.21 -11.56 9.35
C TYR A 152 -10.84 -10.24 9.76
N LEU A 153 -10.89 -9.25 8.88
CA LEU A 153 -11.56 -7.98 9.15
C LEU A 153 -13.04 -8.17 9.44
N ALA A 154 -13.74 -8.98 8.65
CA ALA A 154 -15.16 -9.22 8.83
C ALA A 154 -15.48 -10.01 10.09
N VAL A 155 -14.66 -10.99 10.45
CA VAL A 155 -14.84 -11.80 11.67
C VAL A 155 -14.65 -10.96 12.92
N ASP A 156 -13.57 -10.14 12.96
CA ASP A 156 -13.19 -9.43 14.19
C ASP A 156 -13.85 -8.05 14.32
N PHE A 157 -14.20 -7.39 13.21
CA PHE A 157 -14.73 -6.02 13.21
C PHE A 157 -16.14 -5.89 12.61
N GLY A 158 -16.72 -6.97 12.10
CA GLY A 158 -18.00 -6.95 11.41
C GLY A 158 -17.92 -6.29 10.04
N GLY A 159 -18.83 -5.38 9.71
CA GLY A 159 -18.80 -4.63 8.48
C GLY A 159 -17.58 -3.70 8.41
N VAL A 160 -16.93 -3.64 7.25
CA VAL A 160 -15.70 -2.86 7.01
C VAL A 160 -15.73 -2.22 5.61
N PRO A 161 -14.94 -1.15 5.34
CA PRO A 161 -14.80 -0.62 3.99
C PRO A 161 -14.24 -1.65 3.01
N LEU A 162 -14.88 -1.80 1.85
CA LEU A 162 -14.41 -2.67 0.76
C LEU A 162 -13.57 -1.86 -0.23
N GLU A 163 -12.26 -2.06 -0.18
CA GLU A 163 -11.29 -1.48 -1.09
C GLU A 163 -10.86 -2.56 -2.11
N LEU A 164 -11.51 -2.60 -3.27
CA LEU A 164 -11.25 -3.62 -4.29
C LEU A 164 -10.24 -3.19 -5.34
N GLU A 165 -9.83 -1.92 -5.32
CA GLU A 165 -8.84 -1.31 -6.20
C GLU A 165 -7.86 -0.48 -5.38
N THR A 166 -6.81 0.06 -6.02
CA THR A 166 -5.90 1.00 -5.39
C THR A 166 -6.65 2.28 -5.00
N VAL A 167 -6.67 2.59 -3.72
CA VAL A 167 -7.28 3.82 -3.19
C VAL A 167 -6.50 5.03 -3.69
N LYS A 168 -7.19 6.01 -4.26
CA LYS A 168 -6.61 7.22 -4.85
C LYS A 168 -6.85 8.48 -4.02
N ASP A 169 -7.72 8.40 -3.04
CA ASP A 169 -8.05 9.51 -2.15
C ASP A 169 -7.77 9.13 -0.69
N GLU A 170 -7.63 10.17 0.14
CA GLU A 170 -7.42 10.00 1.59
C GLU A 170 -8.75 10.17 2.36
N GLY A 171 -9.89 10.03 1.68
CA GLY A 171 -11.21 10.18 2.26
C GLY A 171 -11.58 9.06 3.24
N LEU A 172 -12.60 9.34 4.06
CA LEU A 172 -13.22 8.30 4.87
C LEU A 172 -14.19 7.49 4.01
N HIS A 173 -13.94 6.20 3.89
CA HIS A 173 -14.80 5.29 3.15
C HIS A 173 -15.85 4.68 4.08
N PRO A 174 -17.11 4.58 3.64
CA PRO A 174 -18.19 4.00 4.45
C PRO A 174 -17.93 2.51 4.68
N ARG A 175 -18.38 2.01 5.81
CA ARG A 175 -18.37 0.56 6.08
C ARG A 175 -19.44 -0.12 5.23
N ASN A 176 -19.08 -1.19 4.58
CA ASN A 176 -20.02 -2.15 4.03
C ASN A 176 -20.56 -3.04 5.15
N SER A 177 -21.69 -3.68 4.93
CA SER A 177 -22.20 -4.68 5.87
C SER A 177 -21.27 -5.91 5.90
N GLN A 178 -21.31 -6.67 6.98
CA GLN A 178 -20.52 -7.90 7.10
C GLN A 178 -20.90 -8.92 6.01
N ASP A 179 -22.17 -9.01 5.64
CA ASP A 179 -22.65 -9.90 4.58
C ASP A 179 -22.12 -9.50 3.19
N GLU A 180 -21.86 -8.21 2.96
CA GLU A 180 -21.27 -7.75 1.69
C GLU A 180 -19.76 -8.02 1.63
N VAL A 181 -19.12 -8.16 2.79
CA VAL A 181 -17.66 -8.42 2.86
C VAL A 181 -17.37 -9.90 2.63
N PHE A 182 -18.27 -10.82 3.07
CA PHE A 182 -18.17 -12.26 2.82
C PHE A 182 -18.62 -12.64 1.42
#